data_247d0703701d794880b21e50ac7ea4ea
#
_entry.id   247d0703701d794880b21e50ac7ea4ea
#
_cell.length_a   1.000
_cell.length_b   1.000
_cell.length_c   1.000
_cell.angle_alpha   90.00
_cell.angle_beta   90.00
_cell.angle_gamma   90.00
#
_symmetry.space_group_name_H-M   'P 1'
#
loop_
_entity.id
_entity.type
_entity.pdbx_description
1 polymer ?
#
loop_
_entity_poly.entity_id
_entity_poly.type
_entity_poly.pdbx_seq_one_letter_code
_entity_poly.pdbx_strand_id
1 'polypeptide(L)'
;MKFRIALFAAALTAACAPTTTSQSPDAHPPQQQSADTGMLPAPTPPEVIVHINAAQDGQQVAVAVNQRFAIELVGVPTAGYVWTPAQVPAFIARAGDASGPTIAAQNQPGYTGGNHWEVTMFAATGPGTGQIVMEQKRPWETNEPPAHTFRVTIVAH
;
A
#
# COMPACT_ATOMS: atom_id res chain seq x y z
N MET A 1 -72.17 2.31 -12.52
CA MET A 1 -72.52 0.90 -12.21
C MET A 1 -71.57 0.50 -11.11
N LYS A 2 -71.96 0.59 -9.87
CA LYS A 2 -72.74 -0.32 -9.00
C LYS A 2 -72.16 -1.74 -8.98
N PHE A 3 -71.54 -2.14 -7.87
CA PHE A 3 -71.87 -3.23 -6.94
C PHE A 3 -70.63 -3.48 -6.06
N ARG A 4 -70.62 -3.19 -4.76
CA ARG A 4 -71.14 -3.84 -3.53
C ARG A 4 -70.30 -5.09 -3.15
N ILE A 5 -69.56 -4.95 -2.07
CA ILE A 5 -69.66 -5.45 -0.68
C ILE A 5 -69.50 -6.97 -0.57
N ALA A 6 -68.51 -7.41 0.25
CA ALA A 6 -68.73 -8.34 1.34
C ALA A 6 -67.57 -8.34 2.35
N LEU A 7 -67.92 -8.02 3.55
CA LEU A 7 -67.20 -8.18 4.84
C LEU A 7 -67.11 -9.67 5.18
N PHE A 8 -65.96 -10.13 5.69
CA PHE A 8 -65.91 -11.22 6.67
C PHE A 8 -64.78 -10.98 7.66
N ALA A 9 -65.21 -10.79 8.90
CA ALA A 9 -64.37 -10.76 10.07
C ALA A 9 -64.19 -12.20 10.58
N ALA A 10 -62.97 -12.59 10.94
CA ALA A 10 -62.71 -13.70 11.85
C ALA A 10 -61.53 -13.36 12.74
N ALA A 11 -61.82 -13.11 13.98
CA ALA A 11 -60.87 -13.00 15.05
C ALA A 11 -60.37 -14.39 15.47
N LEU A 12 -59.07 -14.58 15.61
CA LEU A 12 -58.53 -15.64 16.46
C LEU A 12 -57.36 -15.07 17.26
N THR A 13 -57.55 -15.13 18.56
CA THR A 13 -56.59 -14.86 19.62
C THR A 13 -55.56 -15.99 19.70
N ALA A 14 -54.27 -15.66 19.75
CA ALA A 14 -53.27 -16.62 20.27
C ALA A 14 -52.11 -15.85 20.89
N ALA A 15 -52.05 -16.01 22.19
CA ALA A 15 -50.95 -16.09 23.14
C ALA A 15 -49.62 -15.38 22.83
N CYS A 16 -49.34 -14.37 23.66
CA CYS A 16 -47.98 -13.88 23.94
C CYS A 16 -47.12 -14.94 24.62
N ALA A 17 -45.96 -15.25 24.03
CA ALA A 17 -44.82 -15.77 24.75
C ALA A 17 -43.68 -14.72 24.69
N PRO A 18 -43.08 -14.35 25.82
CA PRO A 18 -41.94 -13.46 25.80
C PRO A 18 -40.67 -14.23 25.37
N THR A 19 -40.22 -13.98 24.19
CA THR A 19 -38.87 -14.41 23.74
C THR A 19 -37.86 -13.50 24.42
N THR A 20 -37.19 -14.02 25.43
CA THR A 20 -35.98 -13.39 26.00
C THR A 20 -34.91 -13.35 24.96
N THR A 21 -34.70 -12.18 24.35
CA THR A 21 -33.54 -11.90 23.50
C THR A 21 -32.34 -11.77 24.42
N SER A 22 -31.54 -12.83 24.47
CA SER A 22 -30.19 -12.78 25.04
C SER A 22 -29.35 -11.86 24.18
N GLN A 23 -29.15 -10.63 24.60
CA GLN A 23 -28.15 -9.75 24.07
C GLN A 23 -26.77 -10.29 24.44
N SER A 24 -26.05 -10.82 23.47
CA SER A 24 -24.61 -11.01 23.58
C SER A 24 -23.96 -9.62 23.54
N PRO A 25 -23.24 -9.21 24.58
CA PRO A 25 -22.38 -8.05 24.52
C PRO A 25 -21.07 -8.52 23.87
N ASP A 26 -20.86 -8.24 22.61
CA ASP A 26 -19.55 -8.14 21.95
C ASP A 26 -19.74 -8.15 20.43
N ALA A 27 -20.52 -7.16 19.94
CA ALA A 27 -20.42 -6.81 18.54
C ALA A 27 -19.19 -5.86 18.40
N HIS A 28 -18.00 -6.45 18.30
CA HIS A 28 -16.87 -5.75 17.70
C HIS A 28 -17.30 -5.35 16.28
N PRO A 29 -17.07 -4.08 15.87
CA PRO A 29 -17.27 -3.71 14.49
C PRO A 29 -16.39 -4.63 13.63
N PRO A 30 -16.85 -5.05 12.43
CA PRO A 30 -16.04 -5.86 11.55
C PRO A 30 -14.75 -5.10 11.27
N GLN A 31 -13.65 -5.59 11.85
CA GLN A 31 -12.33 -5.20 11.41
C GLN A 31 -12.28 -5.60 9.94
N GLN A 32 -12.17 -4.61 9.06
CA GLN A 32 -11.80 -4.84 7.67
C GLN A 32 -10.46 -5.57 7.71
N GLN A 33 -10.52 -6.89 7.63
CA GLN A 33 -9.39 -7.70 7.24
C GLN A 33 -9.02 -7.25 5.84
N SER A 34 -8.05 -6.34 5.76
CA SER A 34 -7.29 -6.14 4.56
C SER A 34 -6.88 -7.53 4.08
N ALA A 35 -7.19 -7.86 2.84
CA ALA A 35 -6.81 -9.14 2.25
C ALA A 35 -5.30 -9.28 2.45
N ASP A 36 -4.93 -10.09 3.44
CA ASP A 36 -3.54 -10.38 3.78
C ASP A 36 -2.97 -11.21 2.62
N THR A 37 -2.30 -10.54 1.71
CA THR A 37 -1.60 -11.19 0.60
C THR A 37 -0.35 -11.91 1.09
N GLY A 38 -0.17 -12.07 2.40
CA GLY A 38 1.02 -12.68 2.99
C GLY A 38 2.30 -11.87 2.82
N MET A 39 2.21 -10.68 2.23
CA MET A 39 3.33 -9.78 2.05
C MET A 39 3.54 -8.92 3.30
N LEU A 40 4.78 -8.90 3.78
CA LEU A 40 5.16 -8.00 4.88
C LEU A 40 5.18 -6.54 4.39
N PRO A 41 4.87 -5.57 5.27
CA PRO A 41 5.02 -4.17 4.93
C PRO A 41 6.48 -3.82 4.62
N ALA A 42 6.68 -2.78 3.80
CA ALA A 42 8.00 -2.23 3.55
C ALA A 42 8.62 -1.71 4.86
N PRO A 43 9.94 -1.86 5.07
CA PRO A 43 10.62 -1.46 6.30
C PRO A 43 10.88 0.05 6.35
N THR A 44 9.90 0.84 5.98
CA THR A 44 9.98 2.31 5.98
C THR A 44 9.88 2.82 7.41
N PRO A 45 10.76 3.73 7.86
CA PRO A 45 10.68 4.33 9.19
C PRO A 45 9.33 5.04 9.44
N PRO A 46 8.78 4.96 10.67
CA PRO A 46 7.42 5.43 10.96
C PRO A 46 7.23 6.95 10.83
N GLU A 47 8.31 7.71 10.84
CA GLU A 47 8.28 9.16 10.61
C GLU A 47 8.09 9.54 9.14
N VAL A 48 8.19 8.59 8.22
CA VAL A 48 7.93 8.78 6.79
C VAL A 48 6.48 8.43 6.52
N ILE A 49 5.66 9.45 6.24
CA ILE A 49 4.20 9.29 6.12
C ILE A 49 3.68 9.25 4.69
N VAL A 50 4.53 9.56 3.70
CA VAL A 50 4.19 9.46 2.28
C VAL A 50 4.92 8.25 1.69
N HIS A 51 4.15 7.25 1.29
CA HIS A 51 4.61 5.99 0.73
C HIS A 51 4.21 5.91 -0.73
N ILE A 52 5.19 5.72 -1.60
CA ILE A 52 5.03 5.62 -3.05
C ILE A 52 5.50 4.21 -3.45
N ASN A 53 4.64 3.43 -4.05
CA ASN A 53 4.93 2.07 -4.46
C ASN A 53 4.66 1.86 -5.96
N ALA A 54 4.78 0.64 -6.45
CA ALA A 54 4.60 0.32 -7.86
C ALA A 54 3.24 0.75 -8.46
N ALA A 55 2.20 0.90 -7.63
CA ALA A 55 0.88 1.36 -8.10
C ALA A 55 0.88 2.83 -8.54
N GLN A 56 1.83 3.62 -8.09
CA GLN A 56 2.00 5.02 -8.50
C GLN A 56 2.94 5.21 -9.71
N ASP A 57 3.29 4.15 -10.42
CA ASP A 57 4.09 4.30 -11.66
C ASP A 57 3.37 5.19 -12.68
N GLY A 58 4.08 6.19 -13.20
CA GLY A 58 3.55 7.20 -14.12
C GLY A 58 2.64 8.23 -13.48
N GLN A 59 2.35 8.17 -12.18
CA GLN A 59 1.44 9.09 -11.50
C GLN A 59 2.15 10.33 -10.95
N GLN A 60 1.33 11.25 -10.44
CA GLN A 60 1.77 12.45 -9.75
C GLN A 60 1.44 12.34 -8.26
N VAL A 61 2.41 12.67 -7.41
CA VAL A 61 2.27 12.67 -5.95
C VAL A 61 2.65 14.05 -5.39
N ALA A 62 1.78 14.59 -4.55
CA ALA A 62 2.04 15.83 -3.84
C ALA A 62 2.79 15.56 -2.53
N VAL A 63 3.79 16.38 -2.22
CA VAL A 63 4.54 16.34 -0.97
C VAL A 63 4.74 17.76 -0.45
N ALA A 64 4.77 17.94 0.86
CA ALA A 64 5.11 19.25 1.43
C ALA A 64 6.62 19.48 1.38
N VAL A 65 7.04 20.76 1.27
CA VAL A 65 8.47 21.13 1.41
C VAL A 65 8.94 20.73 2.81
N ASN A 66 10.14 20.18 2.90
CA ASN A 66 10.76 19.56 4.08
C ASN A 66 10.12 18.23 4.52
N GLN A 67 9.12 17.74 3.80
CA GLN A 67 8.54 16.42 4.08
C GLN A 67 9.42 15.31 3.50
N ARG A 68 9.61 14.25 4.31
CA ARG A 68 10.20 12.98 3.85
C ARG A 68 9.14 12.11 3.21
N PHE A 69 9.52 11.39 2.18
CA PHE A 69 8.70 10.37 1.52
C PHE A 69 9.57 9.18 1.11
N ALA A 70 8.97 8.04 0.90
CA ALA A 70 9.65 6.81 0.50
C ALA A 70 9.13 6.32 -0.85
N ILE A 71 10.04 5.82 -1.69
CA ILE A 71 9.72 4.99 -2.84
C ILE A 71 10.04 3.55 -2.43
N GLU A 72 8.98 2.71 -2.40
CA GLU A 72 8.99 1.35 -1.91
C GLU A 72 8.77 0.39 -3.08
N LEU A 73 9.83 -0.23 -3.54
CA LEU A 73 9.79 -1.15 -4.68
C LEU A 73 10.30 -2.53 -4.27
N VAL A 74 9.89 -3.54 -5.00
CA VAL A 74 10.34 -4.91 -4.78
C VAL A 74 11.46 -5.22 -5.76
N GLY A 75 12.60 -5.64 -5.24
CA GLY A 75 13.75 -6.06 -6.01
C GLY A 75 14.11 -7.52 -5.82
N VAL A 76 15.13 -7.98 -6.54
CA VAL A 76 15.68 -9.34 -6.45
C VAL A 76 17.20 -9.25 -6.23
N PRO A 77 17.65 -8.73 -5.07
CA PRO A 77 19.07 -8.45 -4.83
C PRO A 77 19.95 -9.71 -4.88
N THR A 78 19.39 -10.87 -4.57
CA THR A 78 20.10 -12.16 -4.69
C THR A 78 20.43 -12.55 -6.13
N ALA A 79 19.69 -12.03 -7.11
CA ALA A 79 20.01 -12.13 -8.54
C ALA A 79 20.78 -10.90 -9.06
N GLY A 80 21.12 -9.96 -8.16
CA GLY A 80 21.84 -8.73 -8.46
C GLY A 80 20.97 -7.58 -8.99
N TYR A 81 19.67 -7.78 -9.17
CA TYR A 81 18.78 -6.73 -9.64
C TYR A 81 18.36 -5.84 -8.47
N VAL A 82 18.87 -4.61 -8.47
CA VAL A 82 18.61 -3.60 -7.45
C VAL A 82 18.04 -2.33 -8.05
N TRP A 83 17.17 -1.66 -7.30
CA TRP A 83 16.60 -0.37 -7.68
C TRP A 83 17.55 0.76 -7.33
N THR A 84 17.86 1.61 -8.30
CA THR A 84 18.69 2.79 -8.10
C THR A 84 18.05 4.03 -8.73
N PRO A 85 18.16 5.21 -8.09
CA PRO A 85 17.70 6.46 -8.72
C PRO A 85 18.57 6.78 -9.95
N ALA A 86 17.94 6.82 -11.12
CA ALA A 86 18.58 7.26 -12.36
C ALA A 86 18.41 8.75 -12.62
N GLN A 87 17.28 9.32 -12.15
CA GLN A 87 17.00 10.75 -12.23
C GLN A 87 16.31 11.20 -10.96
N VAL A 88 16.78 12.30 -10.39
CA VAL A 88 16.19 12.97 -9.23
C VAL A 88 16.18 14.47 -9.48
N PRO A 89 15.04 15.19 -9.34
CA PRO A 89 14.98 16.64 -9.49
C PRO A 89 15.85 17.36 -8.46
N ALA A 90 16.39 18.52 -8.80
CA ALA A 90 17.30 19.28 -7.95
C ALA A 90 16.69 19.73 -6.60
N PHE A 91 15.35 19.86 -6.53
CA PHE A 91 14.63 20.19 -5.30
C PHE A 91 14.32 18.96 -4.42
N ILE A 92 14.83 17.79 -4.77
CA ILE A 92 14.67 16.55 -4.00
C ILE A 92 16.05 16.06 -3.58
N ALA A 93 16.24 15.82 -2.29
CA ALA A 93 17.44 15.21 -1.75
C ALA A 93 17.18 13.77 -1.31
N ARG A 94 18.15 12.88 -1.53
CA ARG A 94 18.11 11.52 -0.96
C ARG A 94 18.28 11.60 0.56
N ALA A 95 17.45 10.85 1.30
CA ALA A 95 17.38 10.92 2.76
C ALA A 95 17.67 9.57 3.45
N GLY A 96 18.02 8.54 2.69
CA GLY A 96 18.41 7.23 3.19
C GLY A 96 17.80 6.07 2.43
N ASP A 97 18.08 4.87 2.90
CA ASP A 97 17.58 3.62 2.33
C ASP A 97 17.19 2.65 3.44
N ALA A 98 16.30 1.72 3.12
CA ALA A 98 16.00 0.56 3.93
C ALA A 98 15.71 -0.65 3.04
N SER A 99 15.91 -1.84 3.55
CA SER A 99 15.56 -3.08 2.85
C SER A 99 15.06 -4.13 3.83
N GLY A 100 14.24 -5.05 3.36
CA GLY A 100 13.70 -6.09 4.22
C GLY A 100 12.97 -7.18 3.46
N PRO A 101 12.58 -8.25 4.17
CA PRO A 101 11.86 -9.36 3.57
C PRO A 101 10.47 -8.93 3.08
N THR A 102 10.02 -9.56 2.01
CA THR A 102 8.65 -9.37 1.51
C THR A 102 7.67 -10.37 2.12
N ILE A 103 8.14 -11.47 2.67
CA ILE A 103 7.32 -12.51 3.31
C ILE A 103 7.98 -13.01 4.60
N ALA A 104 7.18 -13.44 5.56
CA ALA A 104 7.66 -13.90 6.87
C ALA A 104 8.58 -15.13 6.78
N ALA A 105 8.40 -15.99 5.78
CA ALA A 105 9.23 -17.16 5.58
C ALA A 105 10.72 -16.82 5.37
N GLN A 106 11.03 -15.64 4.83
CA GLN A 106 12.42 -15.19 4.61
C GLN A 106 13.21 -14.99 5.92
N ASN A 107 12.53 -14.87 7.05
CA ASN A 107 13.15 -14.76 8.37
C ASN A 107 13.49 -16.13 8.99
N GLN A 108 13.17 -17.24 8.32
CA GLN A 108 13.45 -18.58 8.85
C GLN A 108 14.87 -19.02 8.55
N PRO A 109 15.53 -19.76 9.48
CA PRO A 109 16.84 -20.33 9.23
C PRO A 109 16.85 -21.21 7.96
N GLY A 110 17.88 -21.03 7.13
CA GLY A 110 18.06 -21.80 5.89
C GLY A 110 17.26 -21.29 4.68
N TYR A 111 16.44 -20.27 4.82
CA TYR A 111 15.81 -19.60 3.68
C TYR A 111 16.87 -18.84 2.88
N THR A 112 16.87 -19.02 1.56
CA THR A 112 17.81 -18.32 0.67
C THR A 112 17.06 -17.76 -0.53
N GLY A 113 17.46 -16.55 -0.97
CA GLY A 113 16.89 -15.90 -2.17
C GLY A 113 15.55 -15.20 -1.91
N GLY A 114 14.85 -14.94 -3.00
CA GLY A 114 13.54 -14.29 -2.99
C GLY A 114 13.58 -12.78 -3.20
N ASN A 115 12.37 -12.23 -3.32
CA ASN A 115 12.16 -10.80 -3.46
C ASN A 115 12.40 -10.09 -2.14
N HIS A 116 12.91 -8.86 -2.20
CA HIS A 116 13.09 -8.01 -1.03
C HIS A 116 12.48 -6.63 -1.29
N TRP A 117 12.00 -6.00 -0.22
CA TRP A 117 11.74 -4.58 -0.25
C TRP A 117 13.03 -3.80 -0.42
N GLU A 118 13.03 -2.87 -1.34
CA GLU A 118 14.05 -1.85 -1.52
C GLU A 118 13.37 -0.50 -1.40
N VAL A 119 13.69 0.20 -0.32
CA VAL A 119 13.10 1.49 0.03
C VAL A 119 14.15 2.57 -0.14
N THR A 120 13.89 3.54 -1.00
CA THR A 120 14.70 4.76 -1.09
C THR A 120 13.91 5.93 -0.55
N MET A 121 14.45 6.58 0.47
CA MET A 121 13.85 7.74 1.10
C MET A 121 14.38 9.02 0.50
N PHE A 122 13.50 9.99 0.34
CA PHE A 122 13.77 11.32 -0.18
C PHE A 122 13.16 12.39 0.72
N ALA A 123 13.61 13.63 0.55
CA ALA A 123 13.01 14.82 1.14
C ALA A 123 12.89 15.93 0.09
N ALA A 124 11.76 16.61 0.05
CA ALA A 124 11.63 17.83 -0.76
C ALA A 124 12.34 18.99 -0.05
N THR A 125 13.36 19.56 -0.68
CA THR A 125 14.16 20.65 -0.10
C THR A 125 13.67 22.04 -0.52
N GLY A 126 12.71 22.10 -1.44
CA GLY A 126 12.08 23.32 -1.94
C GLY A 126 10.88 23.00 -2.81
N PRO A 127 10.08 24.01 -3.19
CA PRO A 127 8.95 23.83 -4.06
C PRO A 127 9.40 23.50 -5.49
N GLY A 128 8.59 22.70 -6.19
CA GLY A 128 8.88 22.35 -7.58
C GLY A 128 8.05 21.17 -8.07
N THR A 129 8.13 20.95 -9.38
CA THR A 129 7.54 19.78 -10.04
C THR A 129 8.61 19.11 -10.88
N GLY A 130 8.76 17.79 -10.72
CA GLY A 130 9.74 17.03 -11.47
C GLY A 130 9.59 15.53 -11.28
N GLN A 131 10.20 14.78 -12.18
CA GLN A 131 10.08 13.33 -12.20
C GLN A 131 11.28 12.66 -11.51
N ILE A 132 11.01 11.74 -10.61
CA ILE A 132 11.99 10.76 -10.15
C ILE A 132 11.87 9.53 -11.06
N VAL A 133 13.02 9.02 -11.50
CA VAL A 133 13.13 7.79 -12.28
C VAL A 133 13.98 6.81 -11.48
N MET A 134 13.43 5.64 -11.18
CA MET A 134 14.14 4.52 -10.60
C MET A 134 14.38 3.46 -11.66
N GLU A 135 15.55 2.86 -11.69
CA GLU A 135 15.91 1.78 -12.60
C GLU A 135 16.30 0.54 -11.81
N GLN A 136 15.74 -0.60 -12.20
CA GLN A 136 16.17 -1.89 -11.69
C GLN A 136 17.14 -2.54 -12.65
N LYS A 137 18.39 -2.69 -12.21
CA LYS A 137 19.45 -3.29 -13.01
C LYS A 137 20.52 -3.93 -12.15
N ARG A 138 21.38 -4.70 -12.77
CA ARG A 138 22.62 -5.18 -12.15
C ARG A 138 23.68 -4.09 -12.26
N PRO A 139 24.30 -3.64 -11.15
CA PRO A 139 25.24 -2.52 -11.16
C PRO A 139 26.48 -2.72 -12.05
N TRP A 140 26.86 -3.97 -12.30
CA TRP A 140 28.01 -4.31 -13.15
C TRP A 140 27.68 -4.41 -14.65
N GLU A 141 26.40 -4.43 -15.03
CA GLU A 141 25.94 -4.48 -16.42
C GLU A 141 25.70 -3.04 -16.92
N THR A 142 26.79 -2.29 -17.13
CA THR A 142 26.71 -0.85 -17.44
C THR A 142 26.15 -0.52 -18.81
N ASN A 143 26.21 -1.44 -19.76
CA ASN A 143 25.77 -1.24 -21.15
C ASN A 143 24.40 -1.85 -21.45
N GLU A 144 23.81 -2.56 -20.47
CA GLU A 144 22.50 -3.17 -20.64
C GLU A 144 21.38 -2.22 -20.21
N PRO A 145 20.24 -2.24 -20.89
CA PRO A 145 19.08 -1.47 -20.46
C PRO A 145 18.58 -1.98 -19.12
N PRO A 146 17.90 -1.16 -18.31
CA PRO A 146 17.31 -1.61 -17.06
C PRO A 146 16.24 -2.67 -17.32
N ALA A 147 16.16 -3.66 -16.44
CA ALA A 147 15.13 -4.70 -16.50
C ALA A 147 13.73 -4.10 -16.26
N HIS A 148 13.65 -3.14 -15.35
CA HIS A 148 12.44 -2.38 -15.07
C HIS A 148 12.77 -0.91 -14.81
N THR A 149 11.78 -0.05 -15.09
CA THR A 149 11.84 1.39 -14.80
C THR A 149 10.56 1.79 -14.11
N PHE A 150 10.68 2.55 -13.03
CA PHE A 150 9.57 3.16 -12.30
C PHE A 150 9.71 4.68 -12.39
N ARG A 151 8.61 5.38 -12.62
CA ARG A 151 8.56 6.84 -12.76
C ARG A 151 7.45 7.43 -11.94
N VAL A 152 7.76 8.49 -11.19
CA VAL A 152 6.75 9.24 -10.44
C VAL A 152 7.06 10.74 -10.56
N THR A 153 6.02 11.53 -10.77
CA THR A 153 6.15 13.00 -10.77
C THR A 153 5.88 13.51 -9.37
N ILE A 154 6.85 14.19 -8.77
CA ILE A 154 6.70 14.83 -7.47
C ILE A 154 6.30 16.29 -7.65
N VAL A 155 5.26 16.72 -6.92
CA VAL A 155 4.86 18.12 -6.79
C VAL A 155 5.10 18.55 -5.35
N ALA A 156 6.16 19.31 -5.11
CA ALA A 156 6.49 19.86 -3.80
C ALA A 156 5.92 21.27 -3.64
N HIS A 157 5.21 21.54 -2.54
CA HIS A 157 4.53 22.83 -2.26
C HIS A 157 4.54 23.17 -0.75
#